data_f1492dbf88d0bcfc6db86f5a0f99ee27
#
_entry.id   f1492dbf88d0bcfc6db86f5a0f99ee27
#
_cell.length_a   1.000
_cell.length_b   1.000
_cell.length_c   1.000
_cell.angle_alpha   90.00
_cell.angle_beta   90.00
_cell.angle_gamma   90.00
#
_symmetry.space_group_name_H-M   'P 1'
#
loop_
_entity.id
_entity.type
_entity.pdbx_description
1 polymer ?
#
loop_
_entity_poly.entity_id
_entity_poly.type
_entity_poly.pdbx_seq_one_letter_code
_entity_poly.pdbx_strand_id
1 'polypeptide(L)'
;MVIATERRDAAVHSAGSQQLPLARVRNVRDLGGHAYRAEDGSQGETAYGIFLRGPSLRKLTSGDYEYLQEYGEGLKCVVDLRSDFEVGHWPDPYARGRDGVTYVHVQMLDQLNSGK
;
A
#
# COMPACT_ATOMS: atom_id res chain seq x y z
N MET A 1 -1.96 5.31 -3.51
CA MET A 1 -1.05 5.10 -2.38
C MET A 1 -0.35 3.77 -2.51
N VAL A 2 0.91 3.72 -2.15
CA VAL A 2 1.70 2.49 -2.16
C VAL A 2 2.12 2.18 -0.73
N ILE A 3 1.98 0.94 -0.34
CA ILE A 3 2.30 0.47 1.01
C ILE A 3 3.26 -0.69 0.88
N ALA A 4 4.33 -0.67 1.66
CA ALA A 4 5.32 -1.74 1.63
C ALA A 4 5.32 -2.52 2.94
N THR A 5 5.36 -3.82 2.82
CA THR A 5 5.53 -4.73 3.94
C THR A 5 6.69 -5.66 3.63
N GLU A 6 7.17 -6.36 4.64
CA GLU A 6 8.14 -7.42 4.39
C GLU A 6 7.38 -8.71 4.13
N ARG A 7 7.77 -9.40 3.08
CA ARG A 7 7.14 -10.66 2.74
C ARG A 7 7.57 -11.73 3.71
N ARG A 8 6.61 -12.51 4.18
CA ARG A 8 6.93 -13.69 4.98
C ARG A 8 6.60 -14.96 4.23
N ASP A 9 5.34 -15.13 3.91
CA ASP A 9 4.85 -16.33 3.27
C ASP A 9 3.64 -15.98 2.44
N ALA A 10 3.65 -16.38 1.19
CA ALA A 10 2.60 -16.09 0.25
C ALA A 10 1.68 -17.27 -0.01
N ALA A 11 1.83 -18.35 0.74
CA ALA A 11 1.12 -19.59 0.44
C ALA A 11 -0.38 -19.48 0.52
N VAL A 12 -0.88 -18.54 1.31
CA VAL A 12 -2.33 -18.40 1.53
C VAL A 12 -3.03 -17.63 0.42
N HIS A 13 -2.29 -17.11 -0.54
CA HIS A 13 -2.87 -16.25 -1.55
C HIS A 13 -3.19 -17.00 -2.84
N SER A 14 -4.29 -16.64 -3.46
CA SER A 14 -4.63 -17.11 -4.78
C SER A 14 -4.02 -16.19 -5.83
N ALA A 15 -4.24 -16.47 -7.09
CA ALA A 15 -3.65 -15.70 -8.17
C ALA A 15 -4.22 -14.28 -8.27
N GLY A 16 -3.43 -13.36 -8.79
CA GLY A 16 -3.85 -12.01 -9.13
C GLY A 16 -3.90 -11.05 -7.95
N SER A 17 -4.27 -9.83 -8.22
CA SER A 17 -4.39 -8.78 -7.21
C SER A 17 -5.58 -9.02 -6.32
N GLN A 18 -5.34 -9.41 -5.09
CA GLN A 18 -6.41 -9.61 -4.14
C GLN A 18 -6.68 -8.35 -3.33
N GLN A 19 -7.96 -8.05 -3.20
CA GLN A 19 -8.40 -6.95 -2.34
C GLN A 19 -8.35 -7.39 -0.89
N LEU A 20 -7.76 -6.57 -0.04
CA LEU A 20 -7.71 -6.84 1.39
C LEU A 20 -9.08 -6.57 2.02
N PRO A 21 -9.48 -7.36 3.01
CA PRO A 21 -10.79 -7.25 3.63
C PRO A 21 -10.86 -6.14 4.68
N LEU A 22 -10.56 -4.91 4.30
CA LEU A 22 -10.64 -3.78 5.22
C LEU A 22 -12.07 -3.29 5.32
N ALA A 23 -12.44 -2.78 6.49
CA ALA A 23 -13.84 -2.49 6.79
C ALA A 23 -14.38 -1.29 6.02
N ARG A 24 -13.62 -0.19 5.94
CA ARG A 24 -14.11 1.05 5.36
C ARG A 24 -13.24 1.63 4.27
N VAL A 25 -12.08 1.06 4.04
CA VAL A 25 -11.19 1.47 2.95
C VAL A 25 -11.24 0.37 1.90
N ARG A 26 -11.77 0.69 0.74
CA ARG A 26 -11.95 -0.30 -0.33
C ARG A 26 -10.82 -0.21 -1.33
N ASN A 27 -10.63 -1.29 -2.07
CA ASN A 27 -9.63 -1.37 -3.13
C ASN A 27 -8.18 -1.26 -2.66
N VAL A 28 -7.89 -1.66 -1.44
CA VAL A 28 -6.51 -1.89 -1.06
C VAL A 28 -6.16 -3.29 -1.57
N ARG A 29 -5.18 -3.37 -2.45
CA ARG A 29 -4.85 -4.61 -3.14
C ARG A 29 -3.39 -4.95 -3.00
N ASP A 30 -3.13 -6.24 -2.87
CA ASP A 30 -1.77 -6.77 -2.91
C ASP A 30 -1.29 -6.81 -4.37
N LEU A 31 -0.08 -6.38 -4.62
CA LEU A 31 0.50 -6.38 -5.96
C LEU A 31 1.16 -7.72 -6.32
N GLY A 32 0.92 -8.74 -5.51
CA GLY A 32 1.41 -10.08 -5.81
C GLY A 32 0.60 -10.78 -6.87
N GLY A 33 1.19 -11.82 -7.44
CA GLY A 33 0.50 -12.69 -8.39
C GLY A 33 0.45 -12.19 -9.82
N HIS A 34 1.22 -11.15 -10.16
CA HIS A 34 1.27 -10.64 -11.53
C HIS A 34 2.47 -11.22 -12.26
N ALA A 35 2.22 -11.73 -13.46
CA ALA A 35 3.28 -12.30 -14.29
C ALA A 35 4.23 -11.20 -14.76
N TYR A 36 5.52 -11.52 -14.81
CA TYR A 36 6.51 -10.61 -15.35
C TYR A 36 7.56 -11.37 -16.17
N ARG A 37 8.28 -10.61 -17.00
CA ARG A 37 9.44 -11.09 -17.72
C ARG A 37 10.61 -10.18 -17.40
N ALA A 38 11.71 -10.74 -16.92
CA ALA A 38 12.91 -10.01 -16.61
C ALA A 38 13.73 -9.74 -17.88
N GLU A 39 14.71 -8.84 -17.78
CA GLU A 39 15.57 -8.51 -18.92
C GLU A 39 16.32 -9.72 -19.48
N ASP A 40 16.67 -10.65 -18.62
CA ASP A 40 17.40 -11.85 -19.04
C ASP A 40 16.47 -12.90 -19.66
N GLY A 41 15.19 -12.61 -19.82
CA GLY A 41 14.21 -13.50 -20.39
C GLY A 41 13.54 -14.42 -19.40
N SER A 42 13.95 -14.43 -18.15
CA SER A 42 13.30 -15.28 -17.14
C SER A 42 11.90 -14.73 -16.85
N GLN A 43 11.03 -15.60 -16.38
CA GLN A 43 9.64 -15.27 -16.09
C GLN A 43 9.30 -15.65 -14.66
N GLY A 44 8.36 -14.94 -14.08
CA GLY A 44 7.90 -15.23 -12.75
C GLY A 44 6.65 -14.46 -12.41
N GLU A 45 6.32 -14.45 -11.14
CA GLU A 45 5.18 -13.67 -10.62
C GLU A 45 5.66 -12.80 -9.48
N THR A 46 5.04 -11.62 -9.36
CA THR A 46 5.32 -10.74 -8.22
C THR A 46 4.92 -11.43 -6.93
N ALA A 47 5.67 -11.17 -5.86
CA ALA A 47 5.42 -11.80 -4.58
C ALA A 47 4.28 -11.11 -3.83
N TYR A 48 3.51 -11.92 -3.10
CA TYR A 48 2.49 -11.41 -2.19
C TYR A 48 3.14 -10.89 -0.90
N GLY A 49 2.43 -10.02 -0.20
CA GLY A 49 2.84 -9.57 1.12
C GLY A 49 4.01 -8.59 1.11
N ILE A 50 4.33 -7.98 -0.03
CA ILE A 50 5.42 -7.00 -0.14
C ILE A 50 4.88 -5.62 -0.43
N PHE A 51 4.11 -5.47 -1.49
CA PHE A 51 3.57 -4.17 -1.89
C PHE A 51 2.07 -4.20 -1.96
N LEU A 52 1.45 -3.18 -1.39
CA LEU A 52 0.01 -2.94 -1.48
C LEU A 52 -0.20 -1.59 -2.14
N ARG A 53 -1.33 -1.43 -2.80
CA ARG A 53 -1.74 -0.13 -3.33
C ARG A 53 -3.21 0.09 -3.00
N GLY A 54 -3.59 1.35 -2.88
CA GLY A 54 -4.97 1.67 -2.60
C GLY A 54 -5.21 3.16 -2.47
N PRO A 55 -6.44 3.52 -2.08
CA PRO A 55 -6.81 4.91 -1.88
C PRO A 55 -6.27 5.46 -0.56
N SER A 56 -6.71 6.65 -0.18
CA SER A 56 -6.38 7.24 1.12
C SER A 56 -6.80 6.29 2.26
N LEU A 57 -5.96 6.19 3.27
CA LEU A 57 -6.20 5.32 4.43
C LEU A 57 -6.93 6.02 5.57
N ARG A 58 -7.45 7.21 5.37
CA ARG A 58 -8.01 8.01 6.47
C ARG A 58 -9.22 7.38 7.18
N LYS A 59 -9.83 6.38 6.57
CA LYS A 59 -11.01 5.72 7.15
C LYS A 59 -10.73 4.35 7.75
N LEU A 60 -9.47 4.04 8.00
CA LEU A 60 -9.13 2.77 8.64
C LEU A 60 -9.76 2.68 10.03
N THR A 61 -10.27 1.50 10.34
CA THR A 61 -10.82 1.19 11.67
C THR A 61 -9.74 0.57 12.55
N SER A 62 -10.03 0.42 13.85
CA SER A 62 -9.10 -0.24 14.78
C SER A 62 -8.74 -1.65 14.31
N GLY A 63 -9.72 -2.40 13.84
CA GLY A 63 -9.48 -3.74 13.33
C GLY A 63 -8.62 -3.75 12.08
N ASP A 64 -8.76 -2.71 11.25
CA ASP A 64 -7.96 -2.59 10.04
C ASP A 64 -6.49 -2.35 10.39
N TYR A 65 -6.19 -1.53 11.41
CA TYR A 65 -4.82 -1.34 11.86
C TYR A 65 -4.19 -2.64 12.33
N GLU A 66 -4.95 -3.43 13.07
CA GLU A 66 -4.46 -4.73 13.53
C GLU A 66 -4.21 -5.66 12.35
N TYR A 67 -5.12 -5.69 11.40
CA TYR A 67 -4.98 -6.51 10.21
C TYR A 67 -3.70 -6.16 9.46
N LEU A 68 -3.44 -4.87 9.26
CA LEU A 68 -2.26 -4.44 8.52
C LEU A 68 -0.97 -4.73 9.27
N GLN A 69 -0.99 -4.72 10.60
CA GLN A 69 0.19 -5.09 11.37
C GLN A 69 0.54 -6.57 11.24
N GLU A 70 -0.43 -7.39 10.93
CA GLU A 70 -0.22 -8.83 10.79
C GLU A 70 -0.09 -9.28 9.34
N TYR A 71 -0.45 -8.46 8.39
CA TYR A 71 -0.39 -8.82 6.99
C TYR A 71 1.06 -8.94 6.52
N GLY A 72 1.39 -10.06 5.91
CA GLY A 72 2.78 -10.34 5.58
C GLY A 72 3.62 -10.39 6.85
N GLU A 73 4.61 -9.53 6.95
CA GLU A 73 5.38 -9.34 8.19
C GLU A 73 5.03 -8.05 8.89
N GLY A 74 3.86 -7.52 8.59
CA GLY A 74 3.40 -6.28 9.15
C GLY A 74 3.76 -5.08 8.27
N LEU A 75 2.88 -4.10 8.30
CA LEU A 75 3.08 -2.87 7.56
C LEU A 75 4.32 -2.13 8.07
N LYS A 76 5.21 -1.74 7.16
CA LYS A 76 6.47 -1.06 7.51
C LYS A 76 6.53 0.36 7.01
N CYS A 77 5.91 0.64 5.88
CA CYS A 77 6.03 1.95 5.25
C CYS A 77 4.79 2.30 4.47
N VAL A 78 4.37 3.55 4.56
CA VAL A 78 3.30 4.10 3.75
C VAL A 78 3.90 5.21 2.88
N VAL A 79 3.69 5.12 1.58
CA VAL A 79 4.06 6.18 0.64
C VAL A 79 2.77 6.83 0.15
N ASP A 80 2.61 8.10 0.47
CA ASP A 80 1.42 8.87 0.14
C ASP A 80 1.73 9.74 -1.08
N LEU A 81 1.01 9.51 -2.16
CA LEU A 81 1.26 10.18 -3.45
C LEU A 81 0.30 11.35 -3.70
N ARG A 82 -0.50 11.72 -2.69
CA ARG A 82 -1.48 12.79 -2.84
C ARG A 82 -0.81 14.16 -2.86
N SER A 83 -1.57 15.16 -3.30
CA SER A 83 -1.08 16.54 -3.31
C SER A 83 -0.92 17.07 -1.87
N ASP A 84 -0.16 18.16 -1.75
CA ASP A 84 -0.02 18.85 -0.45
C ASP A 84 -1.38 19.29 0.09
N PHE A 85 -2.25 19.74 -0.79
CA PHE A 85 -3.59 20.16 -0.38
C PHE A 85 -4.35 19.02 0.27
N GLU A 86 -4.36 17.85 -0.37
CA GLU A 86 -5.09 16.70 0.16
C GLU A 86 -4.50 16.21 1.48
N VAL A 87 -3.19 16.15 1.57
CA VAL A 87 -2.51 15.71 2.79
C VAL A 87 -2.80 16.68 3.94
N GLY A 88 -2.83 17.98 3.66
CA GLY A 88 -3.11 18.97 4.67
C GLY A 88 -4.54 18.94 5.18
N HIS A 89 -5.50 18.64 4.30
CA HIS A 89 -6.91 18.60 4.67
C HIS A 89 -7.33 17.24 5.21
N TRP A 90 -6.75 16.18 4.72
CA TRP A 90 -7.09 14.81 5.11
C TRP A 90 -5.81 14.02 5.40
N PRO A 91 -5.17 14.29 6.55
CA PRO A 91 -3.91 13.62 6.88
C PRO A 91 -4.05 12.10 6.95
N ASP A 92 -2.98 11.43 6.55
CA ASP A 92 -2.91 9.99 6.66
C ASP A 92 -2.76 9.59 8.13
N PRO A 93 -3.44 8.54 8.59
CA PRO A 93 -3.32 8.10 9.97
C PRO A 93 -1.91 7.68 10.39
N TYR A 94 -1.07 7.31 9.44
CA TYR A 94 0.32 6.93 9.72
C TYR A 94 1.29 8.10 9.68
N ALA A 95 0.83 9.31 9.36
CA ALA A 95 1.70 10.47 9.18
C ALA A 95 2.52 10.81 10.42
N ARG A 96 2.05 10.40 11.59
CA ARG A 96 2.74 10.69 12.86
C ARG A 96 3.46 9.47 13.44
N GLY A 97 3.68 8.46 12.63
CA GLY A 97 4.44 7.30 13.07
C GLY A 97 3.65 6.26 13.85
N ARG A 98 2.35 6.16 13.59
CA ARG A 98 1.53 5.15 14.25
C ARG A 98 2.14 3.76 14.04
N ASP A 99 2.17 2.96 15.09
CA ASP A 99 2.62 1.55 15.05
C ASP A 99 4.03 1.36 14.50
N GLY A 100 4.86 2.39 14.59
CA GLY A 100 6.23 2.30 14.08
C GLY A 100 6.36 2.31 12.57
N VAL A 101 5.27 2.62 11.86
CA VAL A 101 5.27 2.65 10.40
C VAL A 101 5.92 3.94 9.90
N THR A 102 6.82 3.81 8.94
CA THR A 102 7.45 4.96 8.29
C THR A 102 6.46 5.56 7.30
N TYR A 103 6.32 6.86 7.34
CA TYR A 103 5.45 7.59 6.41
C TYR A 103 6.26 8.50 5.52
N VAL A 104 6.03 8.42 4.21
CA VAL A 104 6.71 9.25 3.21
C VAL A 104 5.66 9.90 2.33
N HIS A 105 5.73 11.20 2.17
CA HIS A 105 4.84 11.94 1.28
C HIS A 105 5.58 12.39 0.04
N VAL A 106 5.05 12.00 -1.13
CA VAL A 106 5.60 12.40 -2.44
C VAL A 106 4.44 12.95 -3.25
N GLN A 107 4.43 14.26 -3.48
CA GLN A 107 3.29 14.88 -4.15
C GLN A 107 3.37 14.79 -5.67
N MET A 108 3.19 13.59 -6.17
CA MET A 108 3.24 13.33 -7.61
C MET A 108 2.09 13.99 -8.37
N LEU A 109 0.89 13.88 -7.80
CA LEU A 109 -0.30 14.36 -8.48
C LEU A 109 -0.33 15.88 -8.56
N ASP A 110 0.24 16.56 -7.58
CA ASP A 110 0.33 18.01 -7.58
C ASP A 110 1.18 18.50 -8.74
N GLN A 111 2.25 17.79 -9.04
CA GLN A 111 3.09 18.10 -10.19
C GLN A 111 2.30 18.03 -11.51
N LEU A 112 1.44 17.05 -11.64
CA LEU A 112 0.62 16.89 -12.83
C LEU A 112 -0.41 18.00 -12.98
N ASN A 113 -0.90 18.54 -11.88
CA ASN A 113 -1.92 19.57 -11.90
C ASN A 113 -1.34 20.98 -12.05
N SER A 114 -0.12 21.19 -11.60
CA SER A 114 0.48 22.51 -11.60
C SER A 114 0.95 22.99 -12.97
N GLY A 115 0.88 22.14 -13.96
CA GLY A 115 1.30 22.49 -15.32
C GLY A 115 0.28 23.32 -16.10
N LYS A 116 -0.71 23.80 -15.47
CA LYS A 116 -1.77 24.57 -16.15
C LYS A 116 -1.39 25.99 -16.41
#